data_d47e00e9c59752f0605646cec7a49e43
#
_entry.id   d47e00e9c59752f0605646cec7a49e43
#
_cell.length_a   1.000
_cell.length_b   1.000
_cell.length_c   1.000
_cell.angle_alpha   90.00
_cell.angle_beta   90.00
_cell.angle_gamma   90.00
#
_symmetry.space_group_name_H-M   'P 1'
#
loop_
_entity.id
_entity.type
_entity.pdbx_description
1 polymer ?
#
loop_
_entity_poly.entity_id
_entity_poly.type
_entity_poly.pdbx_seq_one_letter_code
_entity_poly.pdbx_strand_id
1 'polypeptide(L)'
;MQLIDTEQLSQLIQTTSKASSVGIYGMVIAADKVCLINFYDALVLVAIHYNLSDADLRSENHIVCSKPNGVLVGFKIFVQDEERLKWVSVKNLKEVILFLGTSCTFWNVASDLPGCKGNSIVFSEPRWEAIFVRGQYTRRQKACDIYVADLQARKVQPLKKCPGYSNLFQPLPDPSTFTRYQIWK
;
A
#
# COMPACT_ATOMS: atom_id res chain seq x y z
N MET A 1 22.50 18.07 12.09
CA MET A 1 21.18 17.53 11.71
C MET A 1 21.44 16.12 11.19
N GLN A 2 21.16 15.08 12.01
CA GLN A 2 21.40 13.69 11.60
C GLN A 2 20.33 13.31 10.58
N LEU A 3 20.75 12.92 9.38
CA LEU A 3 19.92 12.27 8.39
C LEU A 3 19.56 10.89 8.96
N ILE A 4 18.27 10.66 9.20
CA ILE A 4 17.76 9.35 9.58
C ILE A 4 17.87 8.47 8.34
N ASP A 5 18.58 7.36 8.43
CA ASP A 5 18.75 6.39 7.36
C ASP A 5 17.38 5.83 6.92
N THR A 6 17.24 5.58 5.62
CA THR A 6 16.01 5.03 5.02
C THR A 6 15.57 3.72 5.66
N GLU A 7 16.50 2.93 6.18
CA GLU A 7 16.25 1.68 6.90
C GLU A 7 15.62 1.93 8.28
N GLN A 8 16.08 2.96 9.00
CA GLN A 8 15.49 3.40 10.27
C GLN A 8 14.08 3.97 10.09
N LEU A 9 13.83 4.72 9.01
CA LEU A 9 12.50 5.21 8.65
C LEU A 9 11.55 4.06 8.30
N SER A 10 12.00 3.06 7.56
CA SER A 10 11.22 1.86 7.23
C SER A 10 10.83 1.08 8.49
N GLN A 11 11.73 0.95 9.46
CA GLN A 11 11.45 0.30 10.74
C GLN A 11 10.48 1.11 11.61
N LEU A 12 10.58 2.43 11.61
CA LEU A 12 9.67 3.31 12.35
C LEU A 12 8.23 3.24 11.80
N ILE A 13 8.07 3.12 10.49
CA ILE A 13 6.77 3.04 9.81
C ILE A 13 6.15 1.66 9.97
N GLN A 14 6.94 0.58 9.98
CA GLN A 14 6.45 -0.78 10.20
C GLN A 14 5.90 -1.01 11.61
N THR A 15 6.36 -0.26 12.61
CA THR A 15 5.92 -0.40 14.02
C THR A 15 4.65 0.35 14.35
N THR A 16 4.15 1.25 13.50
CA THR A 16 2.94 2.04 13.76
C THR A 16 1.69 1.45 13.12
N SER A 17 1.26 0.28 13.59
CA SER A 17 -0.03 -0.34 13.19
C SER A 17 -1.25 0.17 13.98
N LYS A 18 -1.19 1.34 14.58
CA LYS A 18 -2.35 2.01 15.23
C LYS A 18 -2.43 3.43 14.70
N ALA A 19 -3.65 3.91 14.44
CA ALA A 19 -3.99 5.28 14.05
C ALA A 19 -3.07 6.30 14.75
N SER A 20 -1.98 6.63 14.11
CA SER A 20 -0.93 7.47 14.66
C SER A 20 -0.58 8.52 13.61
N SER A 21 -0.49 9.75 14.04
CA SER A 21 0.10 10.79 13.21
C SER A 21 1.60 10.51 13.10
N VAL A 22 2.08 10.24 11.90
CA VAL A 22 3.51 10.08 11.63
C VAL A 22 4.05 11.40 11.09
N GLY A 23 4.99 11.98 11.81
CA GLY A 23 5.73 13.16 11.34
C GLY A 23 6.91 12.71 10.46
N ILE A 24 6.85 12.97 9.17
CA ILE A 24 7.94 12.67 8.23
C ILE A 24 8.35 13.98 7.57
N TYR A 25 9.58 14.41 7.78
CA TYR A 25 10.15 15.62 7.17
C TYR A 25 9.21 16.84 7.20
N GLY A 26 8.65 17.14 8.39
CA GLY A 26 7.78 18.31 8.58
C GLY A 26 6.31 18.14 8.14
N MET A 27 5.91 16.95 7.68
CA MET A 27 4.53 16.62 7.36
C MET A 27 3.95 15.67 8.41
N VAL A 28 2.77 16.01 8.95
CA VAL A 28 2.02 15.14 9.86
C VAL A 28 0.91 14.46 9.06
N ILE A 29 0.93 13.12 9.03
CA ILE A 29 -0.07 12.34 8.32
C ILE A 29 -0.81 11.46 9.33
N ALA A 30 -2.12 11.66 9.44
CA ALA A 30 -3.00 10.75 10.12
C ALA A 30 -3.54 9.76 9.09
N ALA A 31 -3.31 8.47 9.26
CA ALA A 31 -3.78 7.43 8.36
C ALA A 31 -3.86 6.09 9.10
N ASP A 32 -4.66 5.16 8.58
CA ASP A 32 -4.74 3.80 9.11
C ASP A 32 -3.50 2.97 8.76
N LYS A 33 -2.88 3.27 7.63
CA LYS A 33 -1.62 2.65 7.18
C LYS A 33 -0.80 3.67 6.39
N VAL A 34 0.49 3.74 6.68
CA VAL A 34 1.46 4.55 5.93
C VAL A 34 2.54 3.62 5.37
N CYS A 35 2.86 3.77 4.09
CA CYS A 35 3.89 3.02 3.40
C CYS A 35 4.87 4.00 2.75
N LEU A 36 6.15 3.68 2.85
CA LEU A 36 7.23 4.40 2.19
C LEU A 36 7.85 3.50 1.13
N ILE A 37 8.07 4.03 -0.06
CA ILE A 37 8.60 3.29 -1.21
C ILE A 37 9.77 4.08 -1.79
N ASN A 38 10.87 3.39 -2.04
CA ASN A 38 11.95 3.93 -2.86
C ASN A 38 11.56 3.82 -4.34
N PHE A 39 11.50 4.94 -5.02
CA PHE A 39 11.09 5.02 -6.42
C PHE A 39 12.19 5.72 -7.23
N TYR A 40 13.06 4.93 -7.88
CA TYR A 40 14.32 5.44 -8.44
C TYR A 40 15.10 6.22 -7.37
N ASP A 41 15.35 7.50 -7.60
CA ASP A 41 16.05 8.38 -6.66
C ASP A 41 15.11 9.18 -5.75
N ALA A 42 13.79 8.96 -5.83
CA ALA A 42 12.78 9.69 -5.06
C ALA A 42 12.08 8.79 -4.04
N LEU A 43 11.64 9.38 -2.91
CA LEU A 43 10.78 8.70 -1.95
C LEU A 43 9.31 8.94 -2.29
N VAL A 44 8.54 7.87 -2.29
CA VAL A 44 7.08 7.91 -2.43
C VAL A 44 6.45 7.47 -1.12
N LEU A 45 5.58 8.30 -0.58
CA LEU A 45 4.80 8.01 0.62
C LEU A 45 3.35 7.80 0.23
N VAL A 46 2.77 6.68 0.68
CA VAL A 46 1.35 6.37 0.50
C VAL A 46 0.68 6.21 1.85
N ALA A 47 -0.34 7.03 2.08
CA ALA A 47 -1.22 6.91 3.24
C ALA A 47 -2.55 6.30 2.80
N ILE A 48 -3.00 5.25 3.52
CA ILE A 48 -4.25 4.55 3.28
C ILE A 48 -5.20 4.85 4.43
N HIS A 49 -6.44 5.21 4.08
CA HIS A 49 -7.53 5.49 5.00
C HIS A 49 -8.68 4.53 4.74
N TYR A 50 -8.98 3.65 5.70
CA TYR A 50 -10.08 2.67 5.57
C TYR A 50 -11.42 3.21 6.07
N ASN A 51 -11.38 4.21 6.98
CA ASN A 51 -12.56 4.83 7.56
C ASN A 51 -12.53 6.32 7.25
N LEU A 52 -13.06 6.69 6.09
CA LEU A 52 -13.08 8.08 5.65
C LEU A 52 -14.16 8.86 6.39
N SER A 53 -13.79 10.00 6.96
CA SER A 53 -14.72 11.01 7.46
C SER A 53 -15.26 11.89 6.34
N ASP A 54 -16.33 12.63 6.60
CA ASP A 54 -16.85 13.60 5.64
C ASP A 54 -15.81 14.68 5.27
N ALA A 55 -14.91 15.00 6.20
CA ALA A 55 -13.80 15.92 5.95
C ALA A 55 -12.77 15.31 4.97
N ASP A 56 -12.49 14.00 5.10
CA ASP A 56 -11.61 13.30 4.19
C ASP A 56 -12.17 13.23 2.77
N LEU A 57 -13.49 13.03 2.64
CA LEU A 57 -14.17 13.00 1.34
C LEU A 57 -14.11 14.34 0.60
N ARG A 58 -14.06 15.45 1.34
CA ARG A 58 -13.95 16.82 0.78
C ARG A 58 -12.51 17.24 0.53
N SER A 59 -11.54 16.49 1.02
CA SER A 59 -10.12 16.83 0.86
C SER A 59 -9.67 16.59 -0.59
N GLU A 60 -9.15 17.63 -1.23
CA GLU A 60 -8.64 17.53 -2.60
C GLU A 60 -7.45 16.57 -2.78
N ASN A 61 -6.78 16.24 -1.70
CA ASN A 61 -5.60 15.36 -1.73
C ASN A 61 -5.93 13.86 -1.62
N HIS A 62 -7.20 13.49 -1.39
CA HIS A 62 -7.61 12.09 -1.36
C HIS A 62 -8.03 11.58 -2.74
N ILE A 63 -7.53 10.39 -3.08
CA ILE A 63 -8.08 9.57 -4.15
C ILE A 63 -9.02 8.56 -3.49
N VAL A 64 -10.32 8.82 -3.58
CA VAL A 64 -11.34 7.96 -2.96
C VAL A 64 -11.74 6.88 -3.95
N CYS A 65 -11.64 5.63 -3.53
CA CYS A 65 -12.03 4.44 -4.30
C CYS A 65 -13.10 3.65 -3.54
N SER A 66 -14.03 3.03 -4.26
CA SER A 66 -15.10 2.21 -3.67
C SER A 66 -14.82 0.71 -3.82
N LYS A 67 -15.03 -0.04 -2.75
CA LYS A 67 -15.08 -1.52 -2.75
C LYS A 67 -16.45 -2.01 -3.26
N PRO A 68 -16.57 -3.29 -3.68
CA PRO A 68 -17.83 -3.86 -4.14
C PRO A 68 -18.98 -3.83 -3.11
N ASN A 69 -18.64 -3.78 -1.81
CA ASN A 69 -19.59 -3.68 -0.72
C ASN A 69 -19.94 -2.23 -0.32
N GLY A 70 -19.54 -1.26 -1.13
CA GLY A 70 -19.79 0.16 -0.88
C GLY A 70 -18.84 0.84 0.11
N VAL A 71 -17.94 0.09 0.75
CA VAL A 71 -16.92 0.66 1.65
C VAL A 71 -15.93 1.51 0.86
N LEU A 72 -15.69 2.73 1.33
CA LEU A 72 -14.75 3.66 0.71
C LEU A 72 -13.35 3.50 1.31
N VAL A 73 -12.36 3.60 0.44
CA VAL A 73 -10.94 3.60 0.81
C VAL A 73 -10.29 4.83 0.19
N GLY A 74 -9.59 5.60 1.00
CA GLY A 74 -8.87 6.79 0.55
C GLY A 74 -7.37 6.53 0.45
N PHE A 75 -6.76 7.10 -0.57
CA PHE A 75 -5.31 7.10 -0.76
C PHE A 75 -4.80 8.53 -0.86
N LYS A 76 -3.74 8.85 -0.12
CA LYS A 76 -2.93 10.05 -0.33
C LYS A 76 -1.56 9.59 -0.78
N ILE A 77 -1.09 10.10 -1.89
CA ILE A 77 0.20 9.76 -2.46
C ILE A 77 1.03 11.02 -2.55
N PHE A 78 2.24 10.96 -2.02
CA PHE A 78 3.17 12.07 -2.05
C PHE A 78 4.51 11.57 -2.60
N VAL A 79 5.15 12.40 -3.38
CA VAL A 79 6.51 12.20 -3.87
C VAL A 79 7.39 13.29 -3.26
N GLN A 80 8.55 12.90 -2.77
CA GLN A 80 9.52 13.87 -2.26
C GLN A 80 10.20 14.56 -3.45
N ASP A 81 10.09 15.88 -3.49
CA ASP A 81 10.89 16.75 -4.37
C ASP A 81 12.28 16.91 -3.72
N GLU A 82 13.30 16.29 -4.29
CA GLU A 82 14.65 16.27 -3.72
C GLU A 82 15.30 17.66 -3.71
N GLU A 83 15.02 18.49 -4.72
CA GLU A 83 15.61 19.84 -4.80
C GLU A 83 15.03 20.76 -3.72
N ARG A 84 13.75 20.63 -3.43
CA ARG A 84 13.03 21.49 -2.50
C ARG A 84 12.81 20.87 -1.13
N LEU A 85 13.16 19.59 -0.95
CA LEU A 85 12.89 18.81 0.27
C LEU A 85 11.42 18.90 0.73
N LYS A 86 10.50 18.94 -0.24
CA LYS A 86 9.06 19.06 0.00
C LYS A 86 8.31 17.87 -0.55
N TRP A 87 7.21 17.53 0.10
CA TRP A 87 6.29 16.51 -0.37
C TRP A 87 5.26 17.10 -1.33
N VAL A 88 5.18 16.55 -2.51
CA VAL A 88 4.23 16.95 -3.56
C VAL A 88 3.15 15.88 -3.68
N SER A 89 1.89 16.27 -3.55
CA SER A 89 0.77 15.34 -3.73
C SER A 89 0.63 14.92 -5.19
N VAL A 90 0.47 13.61 -5.41
CA VAL A 90 0.33 12.99 -6.73
C VAL A 90 -1.00 12.27 -6.80
N LYS A 91 -1.80 12.54 -7.85
CA LYS A 91 -3.11 11.92 -8.07
C LYS A 91 -3.10 10.84 -9.15
N ASN A 92 -2.02 10.72 -9.89
CA ASN A 92 -1.90 9.78 -11.01
C ASN A 92 -0.50 9.19 -11.04
N LEU A 93 -0.41 7.88 -10.97
CA LEU A 93 0.82 7.10 -11.01
C LEU A 93 1.27 6.75 -12.44
N LYS A 94 0.48 7.16 -13.46
CA LYS A 94 0.72 6.81 -14.88
C LYS A 94 0.83 5.29 -15.06
N GLU A 95 1.95 4.81 -15.59
CA GLU A 95 2.22 3.38 -15.83
C GLU A 95 2.67 2.61 -14.58
N VAL A 96 2.76 3.29 -13.44
CA VAL A 96 3.28 2.66 -12.21
C VAL A 96 2.19 1.92 -11.47
N ILE A 97 2.57 0.79 -10.90
CA ILE A 97 1.81 -0.03 -9.96
C ILE A 97 2.58 -0.07 -8.65
N LEU A 98 1.92 0.30 -7.55
CA LEU A 98 2.49 0.23 -6.20
C LEU A 98 1.99 -1.04 -5.51
N PHE A 99 2.90 -1.78 -4.88
CA PHE A 99 2.61 -2.98 -4.09
C PHE A 99 2.87 -2.69 -2.62
N LEU A 100 1.80 -2.65 -1.82
CA LEU A 100 1.82 -2.24 -0.41
C LEU A 100 1.51 -3.45 0.48
N GLY A 101 2.52 -4.28 0.72
CA GLY A 101 2.41 -5.43 1.60
C GLY A 101 2.43 -5.06 3.09
N THR A 102 2.42 -6.06 3.95
CA THR A 102 2.61 -5.91 5.40
C THR A 102 4.08 -5.79 5.78
N SER A 103 4.95 -6.49 5.07
CA SER A 103 6.38 -6.59 5.38
C SER A 103 7.28 -5.99 4.30
N CYS A 104 6.74 -5.72 3.12
CA CYS A 104 7.49 -5.14 2.02
C CYS A 104 6.60 -4.23 1.18
N THR A 105 7.21 -3.19 0.64
CA THR A 105 6.61 -2.27 -0.32
C THR A 105 7.55 -2.13 -1.51
N PHE A 106 7.00 -2.21 -2.71
CA PHE A 106 7.77 -2.04 -3.94
C PHE A 106 6.87 -1.51 -5.05
N TRP A 107 7.45 -1.23 -6.19
CA TRP A 107 6.73 -0.75 -7.37
C TRP A 107 7.21 -1.48 -8.62
N ASN A 108 6.38 -1.41 -9.66
CA ASN A 108 6.76 -1.87 -11.00
C ASN A 108 6.00 -1.05 -12.05
N VAL A 109 6.39 -1.15 -13.31
CA VAL A 109 5.66 -0.56 -14.44
C VAL A 109 4.73 -1.61 -15.04
N ALA A 110 3.57 -1.16 -15.51
CA ALA A 110 2.55 -2.06 -16.07
C ALA A 110 3.03 -2.79 -17.33
N SER A 111 3.94 -2.19 -18.11
CA SER A 111 4.54 -2.82 -19.29
C SER A 111 5.29 -4.11 -18.96
N ASP A 112 5.85 -4.22 -17.76
CA ASP A 112 6.63 -5.39 -17.33
C ASP A 112 5.76 -6.49 -16.72
N LEU A 113 4.47 -6.20 -16.51
CA LEU A 113 3.51 -7.10 -15.84
C LEU A 113 2.30 -7.37 -16.75
N PRO A 114 2.35 -8.40 -17.60
CA PRO A 114 1.28 -8.70 -18.55
C PRO A 114 -0.09 -8.83 -17.90
N GLY A 115 -1.07 -8.09 -18.42
CA GLY A 115 -2.44 -8.09 -17.92
C GLY A 115 -2.69 -7.19 -16.72
N CYS A 116 -1.67 -6.49 -16.20
CA CYS A 116 -1.80 -5.46 -15.19
C CYS A 116 -1.99 -4.08 -15.83
N LYS A 117 -2.61 -3.17 -15.09
CA LYS A 117 -2.81 -1.78 -15.50
C LYS A 117 -2.00 -0.85 -14.63
N GLY A 118 -1.37 0.14 -15.23
CA GLY A 118 -0.76 1.25 -14.51
C GLY A 118 -1.80 2.06 -13.70
N ASN A 119 -1.31 3.04 -12.97
CA ASN A 119 -2.13 3.88 -12.09
C ASN A 119 -2.94 3.06 -11.07
N SER A 120 -2.29 2.06 -10.48
CA SER A 120 -2.92 1.09 -9.60
C SER A 120 -2.12 0.88 -8.31
N ILE A 121 -2.84 0.51 -7.25
CA ILE A 121 -2.25 0.14 -5.96
C ILE A 121 -2.75 -1.26 -5.61
N VAL A 122 -1.81 -2.19 -5.42
CA VAL A 122 -2.07 -3.51 -4.84
C VAL A 122 -1.73 -3.42 -3.36
N PHE A 123 -2.70 -3.68 -2.49
CA PHE A 123 -2.50 -3.54 -1.04
C PHE A 123 -3.11 -4.67 -0.24
N SER A 124 -2.51 -4.94 0.92
CA SER A 124 -3.02 -5.90 1.88
C SER A 124 -3.81 -5.20 2.97
N GLU A 125 -4.98 -5.74 3.28
CA GLU A 125 -5.82 -5.32 4.40
C GLU A 125 -5.90 -6.45 5.44
N PRO A 126 -5.53 -6.20 6.70
CA PRO A 126 -5.58 -7.22 7.73
C PRO A 126 -7.04 -7.58 8.04
N ARG A 127 -7.34 -8.87 8.05
CA ARG A 127 -8.60 -9.39 8.54
C ARG A 127 -8.46 -9.74 10.01
N TRP A 128 -9.27 -9.11 10.85
CA TRP A 128 -9.29 -9.33 12.28
C TRP A 128 -10.44 -10.20 12.68
N GLU A 129 -10.22 -11.13 13.60
CA GLU A 129 -11.26 -11.87 14.29
C GLU A 129 -11.22 -11.55 15.79
N ALA A 130 -12.40 -11.46 16.40
CA ALA A 130 -12.51 -11.38 17.85
C ALA A 130 -12.32 -12.78 18.42
N ILE A 131 -11.34 -12.94 19.28
CA ILE A 131 -11.14 -14.17 20.05
C ILE A 131 -11.33 -13.90 21.53
N PHE A 132 -11.94 -14.87 22.25
CA PHE A 132 -12.12 -14.79 23.69
C PHE A 132 -11.00 -15.56 24.38
N VAL A 133 -10.11 -14.86 25.09
CA VAL A 133 -8.98 -15.46 25.78
C VAL A 133 -8.95 -14.95 27.22
N ARG A 134 -8.94 -15.88 28.18
CA ARG A 134 -8.83 -15.58 29.63
C ARG A 134 -9.86 -14.55 30.11
N GLY A 135 -11.11 -14.66 29.69
CA GLY A 135 -12.18 -13.78 30.12
C GLY A 135 -12.24 -12.42 29.41
N GLN A 136 -11.41 -12.18 28.41
CA GLN A 136 -11.37 -10.93 27.66
C GLN A 136 -11.47 -11.16 26.16
N TYR A 137 -12.16 -10.25 25.45
CA TYR A 137 -12.15 -10.21 23.99
C TYR A 137 -10.88 -9.54 23.50
N THR A 138 -10.09 -10.26 22.71
CA THR A 138 -8.92 -9.73 22.02
C THR A 138 -9.13 -9.84 20.52
N ARG A 139 -8.43 -9.02 19.75
CA ARG A 139 -8.39 -9.09 18.28
C ARG A 139 -7.16 -9.86 17.85
N ARG A 140 -7.36 -10.90 17.04
CA ARG A 140 -6.27 -11.64 16.39
C ARG A 140 -6.34 -11.40 14.89
N GLN A 141 -5.21 -11.13 14.27
CA GLN A 141 -5.13 -11.11 12.82
C GLN A 141 -5.21 -12.55 12.29
N LYS A 142 -6.25 -12.85 11.52
CA LYS A 142 -6.49 -14.19 10.95
C LYS A 142 -5.79 -14.37 9.62
N ALA A 143 -5.88 -13.38 8.75
CA ALA A 143 -5.35 -13.38 7.40
C ALA A 143 -5.22 -11.95 6.89
N CYS A 144 -4.65 -11.80 5.69
CA CYS A 144 -4.73 -10.57 4.93
C CYS A 144 -5.51 -10.81 3.65
N ASP A 145 -6.48 -9.95 3.38
CA ASP A 145 -7.09 -9.88 2.07
C ASP A 145 -6.26 -8.95 1.19
N ILE A 146 -6.07 -9.34 -0.07
CA ILE A 146 -5.34 -8.53 -1.04
C ILE A 146 -6.35 -7.91 -2.01
N TYR A 147 -6.19 -6.62 -2.22
CA TYR A 147 -7.03 -5.81 -3.09
C TYR A 147 -6.19 -5.09 -4.14
N VAL A 148 -6.84 -4.78 -5.26
CA VAL A 148 -6.31 -3.92 -6.31
C VAL A 148 -7.19 -2.68 -6.39
N ALA A 149 -6.60 -1.51 -6.20
CA ALA A 149 -7.23 -0.22 -6.42
C ALA A 149 -6.82 0.31 -7.80
N ASP A 150 -7.78 0.46 -8.70
CA ASP A 150 -7.64 1.22 -9.94
C ASP A 150 -7.97 2.68 -9.61
N LEU A 151 -6.95 3.52 -9.60
CA LEU A 151 -7.08 4.93 -9.19
C LEU A 151 -7.83 5.77 -10.24
N GLN A 152 -7.77 5.36 -11.52
CA GLN A 152 -8.49 6.02 -12.61
C GLN A 152 -9.97 5.71 -12.55
N ALA A 153 -10.32 4.43 -12.41
CA ALA A 153 -11.70 3.98 -12.30
C ALA A 153 -12.31 4.25 -10.91
N ARG A 154 -11.49 4.64 -9.92
CA ARG A 154 -11.86 4.83 -8.51
C ARG A 154 -12.56 3.60 -7.91
N LYS A 155 -12.05 2.42 -8.24
CA LYS A 155 -12.60 1.14 -7.80
C LYS A 155 -11.55 0.29 -7.11
N VAL A 156 -11.97 -0.39 -6.05
CA VAL A 156 -11.18 -1.41 -5.36
C VAL A 156 -11.81 -2.76 -5.59
N GLN A 157 -11.04 -3.74 -6.02
CA GLN A 157 -11.50 -5.10 -6.23
C GLN A 157 -10.61 -6.10 -5.50
N PRO A 158 -11.19 -7.22 -5.00
CA PRO A 158 -10.39 -8.32 -4.49
C PRO A 158 -9.43 -8.84 -5.58
N LEU A 159 -8.21 -9.19 -5.21
CA LEU A 159 -7.18 -9.69 -6.12
C LEU A 159 -7.68 -10.82 -7.03
N LYS A 160 -8.48 -11.75 -6.48
CA LYS A 160 -9.07 -12.88 -7.21
C LYS A 160 -9.97 -12.49 -8.38
N LYS A 161 -10.46 -11.25 -8.42
CA LYS A 161 -11.26 -10.69 -9.52
C LYS A 161 -10.42 -9.92 -10.55
N CYS A 162 -9.10 -9.90 -10.37
CA CYS A 162 -8.14 -9.17 -11.21
C CYS A 162 -7.13 -10.17 -11.79
N PRO A 163 -7.46 -10.91 -12.89
CA PRO A 163 -6.63 -12.04 -13.37
C PRO A 163 -5.18 -11.65 -13.65
N GLY A 164 -4.91 -10.48 -14.23
CA GLY A 164 -3.55 -10.03 -14.49
C GLY A 164 -2.72 -9.94 -13.21
N TYR A 165 -3.29 -9.40 -12.15
CA TYR A 165 -2.60 -9.29 -10.85
C TYR A 165 -2.58 -10.62 -10.09
N SER A 166 -3.65 -11.42 -10.15
CA SER A 166 -3.70 -12.68 -9.41
C SER A 166 -2.63 -13.66 -9.87
N ASN A 167 -2.25 -13.63 -11.14
CA ASN A 167 -1.18 -14.45 -11.69
C ASN A 167 0.19 -14.14 -11.06
N LEU A 168 0.41 -12.92 -10.57
CA LEU A 168 1.65 -12.55 -9.88
C LEU A 168 1.80 -13.20 -8.50
N PHE A 169 0.67 -13.62 -7.91
CA PHE A 169 0.59 -14.20 -6.57
C PHE A 169 0.21 -15.68 -6.58
N GLN A 170 0.23 -16.32 -7.75
CA GLN A 170 0.05 -17.76 -7.80
C GLN A 170 1.16 -18.44 -7.01
N PRO A 171 0.84 -19.53 -6.27
CA PRO A 171 1.88 -20.29 -5.63
C PRO A 171 2.88 -20.72 -6.72
N LEU A 172 4.16 -20.53 -6.40
CA LEU A 172 5.23 -21.02 -7.26
C LEU A 172 4.96 -22.49 -7.58
N PRO A 173 5.16 -22.96 -8.81
CA PRO A 173 5.08 -24.37 -9.11
C PRO A 173 5.97 -25.12 -8.11
N ASP A 174 5.52 -26.34 -7.75
CA ASP A 174 6.14 -27.20 -6.73
C ASP A 174 7.67 -27.07 -6.74
N PRO A 175 8.31 -26.81 -5.59
CA PRO A 175 9.77 -26.68 -5.49
C PRO A 175 10.55 -27.85 -6.11
N SER A 176 9.92 -29.02 -6.25
CA SER A 176 10.50 -30.17 -6.97
C SER A 176 10.73 -29.91 -8.46
N THR A 177 10.06 -28.90 -9.06
CA THR A 177 10.23 -28.52 -10.46
C THR A 177 11.24 -27.39 -10.66
N PHE A 178 11.76 -26.80 -9.58
CA PHE A 178 12.83 -25.80 -9.66
C PHE A 178 14.18 -26.49 -9.85
N THR A 179 14.59 -26.66 -11.05
CA THR A 179 16.04 -26.69 -11.33
C THR A 179 16.63 -25.34 -10.91
N ARG A 180 17.69 -25.39 -10.14
CA ARG A 180 18.42 -24.37 -9.36
C ARG A 180 18.80 -23.02 -10.03
N TYR A 181 18.12 -22.53 -11.06
CA TYR A 181 18.63 -21.44 -11.91
C TYR A 181 17.74 -20.23 -12.12
N GLN A 182 16.79 -19.96 -11.25
CA GLN A 182 16.09 -18.66 -11.29
C GLN A 182 16.09 -17.99 -9.92
N ILE A 183 17.25 -17.68 -9.43
CA ILE A 183 17.45 -16.65 -8.42
C ILE A 183 17.41 -15.32 -9.17
N TRP A 184 16.48 -14.50 -8.80
CA TRP A 184 16.28 -13.13 -9.28
C TRP A 184 17.61 -12.36 -9.43
N LYS A 185 17.89 -11.93 -10.65
CA LYS A 185 18.88 -10.88 -10.91
C LYS A 185 18.18 -9.53 -10.85
#